data_daef0bcdd12bf685fcdf9968939ddeea
#
_entry.id   daef0bcdd12bf685fcdf9968939ddeea
#
_cell.length_a   1.000
_cell.length_b   1.000
_cell.length_c   1.000
_cell.angle_alpha   90.00
_cell.angle_beta   90.00
_cell.angle_gamma   90.00
#
_symmetry.space_group_name_H-M   'P 1'
#
loop_
_entity.id
_entity.type
_entity.pdbx_description
1 polymer ?
#
loop_
_entity_poly.entity_id
_entity_poly.type
_entity_poly.pdbx_seq_one_letter_code
_entity_poly.pdbx_strand_id
1 'polypeptide(L)'
;MAFLIILLPSYPLNSHAAEDKVGIVLLHGKQDRGPYRIGSLADRLKSEGYLVYTPEMPWSRSRMYDATYEEAMTEIDKAVDRLKKEGAQRIIIGGLSLGGNAALGYGARRNNLTGLIIMAPGHFPESPKFREMSAADVAKAKELSAAGRENEPMYFNDTNMGKLFTSSATVKAYLSYFDPEGPAVVPANAAAIRSSIPILWIVGTKDPLTRPSGYAFDKAPPNERSRFIPVNAGHLDTPGVAADQIVRWIKDLQSK
;
A
#
# COMPACT_ATOMS: atom_id res chain seq x y z
N MET A 1 -16.51 67.07 -33.22
CA MET A 1 -16.09 66.25 -32.06
C MET A 1 -15.75 64.83 -32.55
N ALA A 2 -14.47 64.50 -32.61
CA ALA A 2 -14.02 63.19 -33.05
C ALA A 2 -13.79 62.28 -31.76
N PHE A 3 -14.51 61.17 -31.64
CA PHE A 3 -14.35 60.21 -30.59
C PHE A 3 -13.17 59.28 -30.94
N LEU A 4 -12.10 59.33 -30.13
CA LEU A 4 -10.95 58.44 -30.22
C LEU A 4 -11.31 57.14 -29.48
N ILE A 5 -11.56 56.05 -30.20
CA ILE A 5 -11.74 54.71 -29.60
C ILE A 5 -10.36 54.13 -29.35
N ILE A 6 -9.96 54.07 -28.08
CA ILE A 6 -8.73 53.38 -27.64
C ILE A 6 -9.05 51.90 -27.53
N LEU A 7 -8.56 51.09 -28.48
CA LEU A 7 -8.53 49.61 -28.38
C LEU A 7 -7.42 49.20 -27.41
N LEU A 8 -7.80 48.68 -26.22
CA LEU A 8 -6.87 48.02 -25.30
C LEU A 8 -6.52 46.64 -25.85
N PRO A 9 -5.23 46.26 -25.87
CA PRO A 9 -4.85 44.93 -26.28
C PRO A 9 -5.34 43.92 -25.23
N SER A 10 -6.16 42.94 -25.65
CA SER A 10 -6.53 41.77 -24.85
C SER A 10 -5.33 40.83 -24.79
N TYR A 11 -4.64 40.78 -23.65
CA TYR A 11 -3.66 39.74 -23.39
C TYR A 11 -4.40 38.43 -23.18
N PRO A 12 -3.98 37.31 -23.84
CA PRO A 12 -4.55 36.00 -23.56
C PRO A 12 -4.17 35.61 -22.11
N LEU A 13 -5.17 35.43 -21.27
CA LEU A 13 -4.98 34.73 -19.98
C LEU A 13 -4.56 33.31 -20.32
N ASN A 14 -3.26 33.03 -20.24
CA ASN A 14 -2.74 31.67 -20.19
C ASN A 14 -3.34 31.01 -18.93
N SER A 15 -4.49 30.37 -19.08
CA SER A 15 -4.98 29.44 -18.09
C SER A 15 -4.01 28.22 -18.09
N HIS A 16 -2.98 28.27 -17.27
CA HIS A 16 -2.33 27.04 -16.85
C HIS A 16 -3.44 26.20 -16.20
N ALA A 17 -3.89 25.16 -16.91
CA ALA A 17 -4.71 24.14 -16.26
C ALA A 17 -3.93 23.71 -15.02
N ALA A 18 -4.51 23.90 -13.84
CA ALA A 18 -3.88 23.50 -12.61
C ALA A 18 -3.55 22.00 -12.74
N GLU A 19 -2.27 21.64 -12.63
CA GLU A 19 -1.87 20.23 -12.65
C GLU A 19 -2.67 19.47 -11.61
N ASP A 20 -3.25 18.33 -12.01
CA ASP A 20 -4.01 17.47 -11.12
C ASP A 20 -3.16 17.07 -9.91
N LYS A 21 -3.54 17.53 -8.74
CA LYS A 21 -2.80 17.17 -7.50
C LYS A 21 -2.86 15.68 -7.22
N VAL A 22 -1.69 15.08 -7.03
CA VAL A 22 -1.55 13.68 -6.65
C VAL A 22 -1.54 13.56 -5.13
N GLY A 23 -2.45 12.74 -4.61
CA GLY A 23 -2.49 12.30 -3.23
C GLY A 23 -1.92 10.89 -3.10
N ILE A 24 -1.06 10.68 -2.12
CA ILE A 24 -0.37 9.42 -1.87
C ILE A 24 -0.62 8.97 -0.43
N VAL A 25 -1.27 7.82 -0.27
CA VAL A 25 -1.35 7.14 1.03
C VAL A 25 -0.17 6.18 1.12
N LEU A 26 0.69 6.35 2.11
CA LEU A 26 1.81 5.44 2.38
C LEU A 26 1.57 4.62 3.64
N LEU A 27 1.58 3.29 3.49
CA LEU A 27 1.30 2.32 4.52
C LEU A 27 2.61 1.75 5.09
N HIS A 28 2.76 1.81 6.42
CA HIS A 28 3.94 1.28 7.12
C HIS A 28 3.94 -0.24 7.19
N GLY A 29 5.09 -0.84 7.52
CA GLY A 29 5.26 -2.29 7.72
C GLY A 29 4.66 -2.80 9.03
N LYS A 30 4.67 -4.14 9.17
CA LYS A 30 4.23 -4.84 10.38
C LYS A 30 5.00 -4.35 11.61
N GLN A 31 4.28 -4.13 12.73
CA GLN A 31 4.81 -3.67 14.01
C GLN A 31 5.61 -2.35 13.95
N ASP A 32 5.44 -1.61 12.87
CA ASP A 32 5.99 -0.27 12.76
C ASP A 32 5.01 0.75 13.36
N ARG A 33 5.38 2.01 13.30
CA ARG A 33 4.51 3.17 13.56
C ARG A 33 4.51 3.99 12.28
N GLY A 34 3.35 4.47 11.85
CA GLY A 34 3.39 5.46 10.76
C GLY A 34 4.06 6.72 11.28
N PRO A 35 4.95 7.43 10.63
CA PRO A 35 5.64 7.22 9.37
C PRO A 35 7.07 6.63 9.48
N TYR A 36 7.47 6.00 10.58
CA TYR A 36 8.85 5.71 11.00
C TYR A 36 9.79 5.21 9.88
N ARG A 37 9.49 4.09 9.21
CA ARG A 37 10.36 3.52 8.16
C ARG A 37 10.09 4.07 6.76
N ILE A 38 8.96 4.73 6.59
CA ILE A 38 8.54 5.34 5.32
C ILE A 38 8.62 6.87 5.36
N GLY A 39 9.07 7.46 6.49
CA GLY A 39 9.06 8.91 6.73
C GLY A 39 9.94 9.67 5.75
N SER A 40 11.18 9.23 5.51
CA SER A 40 12.08 9.87 4.56
C SER A 40 11.52 9.87 3.13
N LEU A 41 10.85 8.79 2.72
CA LEU A 41 10.15 8.74 1.44
C LEU A 41 8.95 9.71 1.43
N ALA A 42 8.17 9.74 2.52
CA ALA A 42 7.03 10.66 2.64
C ALA A 42 7.48 12.12 2.53
N ASP A 43 8.57 12.49 3.21
CA ASP A 43 9.12 13.85 3.17
C ASP A 43 9.69 14.18 1.78
N ARG A 44 10.36 13.23 1.13
CA ARG A 44 10.81 13.40 -0.26
C ARG A 44 9.63 13.62 -1.20
N LEU A 45 8.55 12.85 -1.09
CA LEU A 45 7.36 13.02 -1.93
C LEU A 45 6.66 14.35 -1.68
N LYS A 46 6.57 14.80 -0.43
CA LYS A 46 6.06 16.15 -0.10
C LYS A 46 6.91 17.25 -0.70
N SER A 47 8.24 17.11 -0.70
CA SER A 47 9.14 18.10 -1.33
C SER A 47 9.01 18.19 -2.85
N GLU A 48 8.46 17.13 -3.49
CA GLU A 48 8.09 17.11 -4.92
C GLU A 48 6.69 17.70 -5.19
N GLY A 49 5.99 18.19 -4.14
CA GLY A 49 4.68 18.82 -4.25
C GLY A 49 3.48 17.86 -4.12
N TYR A 50 3.69 16.59 -3.78
CA TYR A 50 2.60 15.63 -3.58
C TYR A 50 1.93 15.79 -2.21
N LEU A 51 0.63 15.54 -2.14
CA LEU A 51 -0.09 15.41 -0.87
C LEU A 51 0.15 14.01 -0.31
N VAL A 52 0.78 13.89 0.86
CA VAL A 52 1.16 12.58 1.43
C VAL A 52 0.56 12.41 2.80
N TYR A 53 -0.13 11.29 3.01
CA TYR A 53 -0.66 10.88 4.29
C TYR A 53 -0.17 9.48 4.67
N THR A 54 0.23 9.31 5.92
CA THR A 54 0.78 8.06 6.48
C THR A 54 -0.06 7.65 7.69
N PRO A 55 -1.19 6.93 7.49
CA PRO A 55 -2.03 6.49 8.59
C PRO A 55 -1.33 5.44 9.47
N GLU A 56 -1.68 5.39 10.75
CA GLU A 56 -1.35 4.27 11.61
C GLU A 56 -2.36 3.15 11.39
N MET A 57 -1.87 2.01 10.88
CA MET A 57 -2.70 0.89 10.44
C MET A 57 -2.89 -0.17 11.53
N PRO A 58 -3.91 -1.04 11.44
CA PRO A 58 -4.21 -2.07 12.44
C PRO A 58 -3.04 -2.98 12.81
N TRP A 59 -2.08 -3.20 11.92
CA TRP A 59 -0.87 -4.00 12.15
C TRP A 59 0.29 -3.23 12.79
N SER A 60 0.04 -2.00 13.28
CA SER A 60 1.05 -1.24 14.02
C SER A 60 1.36 -1.89 15.37
N ARG A 61 2.47 -1.48 15.96
CA ARG A 61 2.89 -1.97 17.28
C ARG A 61 1.91 -1.61 18.40
N SER A 62 1.20 -0.48 18.28
CA SER A 62 0.24 -0.01 19.27
C SER A 62 -1.14 -0.64 19.11
N ARG A 63 -1.49 -1.09 17.89
CA ARG A 63 -2.83 -1.58 17.55
C ARG A 63 -2.91 -3.11 17.49
N MET A 64 -1.83 -3.80 17.13
CA MET A 64 -1.67 -5.25 17.20
C MET A 64 -2.85 -6.05 16.60
N TYR A 65 -3.27 -5.68 15.36
CA TYR A 65 -4.40 -6.29 14.63
C TYR A 65 -5.77 -6.09 15.31
N ASP A 66 -6.03 -4.87 15.81
CA ASP A 66 -7.30 -4.49 16.43
C ASP A 66 -8.49 -4.39 15.44
N ALA A 67 -8.22 -4.51 14.15
CA ALA A 67 -9.22 -4.56 13.10
C ALA A 67 -8.85 -5.62 12.05
N THR A 68 -9.84 -6.15 11.32
CA THR A 68 -9.64 -7.09 10.22
C THR A 68 -8.93 -6.45 9.03
N TYR A 69 -8.47 -7.29 8.11
CA TYR A 69 -7.87 -6.82 6.85
C TYR A 69 -8.85 -6.00 6.00
N GLU A 70 -10.12 -6.36 5.98
CA GLU A 70 -11.19 -5.62 5.29
C GLU A 70 -11.50 -4.28 5.96
N GLU A 71 -11.52 -4.26 7.30
CA GLU A 71 -11.67 -3.01 8.04
C GLU A 71 -10.48 -2.08 7.82
N ALA A 72 -9.26 -2.63 7.66
CA ALA A 72 -8.10 -1.86 7.25
C ALA A 72 -8.27 -1.21 5.87
N MET A 73 -8.93 -1.89 4.90
CA MET A 73 -9.25 -1.25 3.61
C MET A 73 -10.19 -0.04 3.80
N THR A 74 -11.13 -0.13 4.73
CA THR A 74 -12.01 1.01 5.08
C THR A 74 -11.23 2.17 5.74
N GLU A 75 -10.20 1.87 6.52
CA GLU A 75 -9.31 2.91 7.06
C GLU A 75 -8.49 3.59 5.96
N ILE A 76 -8.06 2.84 4.95
CA ILE A 76 -7.40 3.41 3.76
C ILE A 76 -8.41 4.29 2.98
N ASP A 77 -9.69 3.91 2.85
CA ASP A 77 -10.72 4.76 2.25
C ASP A 77 -10.79 6.12 2.96
N LYS A 78 -10.77 6.15 4.30
CA LYS A 78 -10.76 7.40 5.08
C LYS A 78 -9.51 8.24 4.82
N ALA A 79 -8.35 7.60 4.65
CA ALA A 79 -7.11 8.28 4.29
C ALA A 79 -7.17 8.90 2.88
N VAL A 80 -7.76 8.19 1.92
CA VAL A 80 -8.02 8.69 0.56
C VAL A 80 -8.98 9.87 0.58
N ASP A 81 -10.08 9.78 1.33
CA ASP A 81 -11.06 10.85 1.46
C ASP A 81 -10.47 12.11 2.09
N ARG A 82 -9.55 11.96 3.04
CA ARG A 82 -8.79 13.07 3.59
C ARG A 82 -7.98 13.77 2.50
N LEU A 83 -7.19 13.04 1.71
CA LEU A 83 -6.37 13.62 0.64
C LEU A 83 -7.23 14.28 -0.43
N LYS A 84 -8.39 13.71 -0.78
CA LYS A 84 -9.35 14.33 -1.70
C LYS A 84 -9.89 15.65 -1.16
N LYS A 85 -10.20 15.75 0.14
CA LYS A 85 -10.61 17.00 0.78
C LYS A 85 -9.49 18.06 0.79
N GLU A 86 -8.21 17.62 0.80
CA GLU A 86 -7.04 18.48 0.66
C GLU A 86 -6.75 18.86 -0.82
N GLY A 87 -7.59 18.38 -1.76
CA GLY A 87 -7.55 18.73 -3.18
C GLY A 87 -6.87 17.71 -4.09
N ALA A 88 -6.59 16.49 -3.63
CA ALA A 88 -6.08 15.43 -4.50
C ALA A 88 -7.15 14.97 -5.49
N GLN A 89 -6.79 14.96 -6.77
CA GLN A 89 -7.62 14.48 -7.89
C GLN A 89 -7.18 13.09 -8.37
N ARG A 90 -5.90 12.76 -8.14
CA ARG A 90 -5.29 11.49 -8.47
C ARG A 90 -4.81 10.82 -7.20
N ILE A 91 -5.05 9.52 -7.04
CA ILE A 91 -4.73 8.77 -5.81
C ILE A 91 -3.77 7.62 -6.12
N ILE A 92 -2.69 7.57 -5.37
CA ILE A 92 -1.74 6.46 -5.35
C ILE A 92 -1.73 5.86 -3.95
N ILE A 93 -1.73 4.54 -3.86
CA ILE A 93 -1.54 3.82 -2.60
C ILE A 93 -0.18 3.13 -2.66
N GLY A 94 0.64 3.36 -1.65
CA GLY A 94 1.93 2.70 -1.53
C GLY A 94 2.13 2.11 -0.15
N GLY A 95 3.04 1.13 -0.05
CA GLY A 95 3.34 0.56 1.26
C GLY A 95 4.58 -0.30 1.28
N LEU A 96 5.15 -0.41 2.50
CA LEU A 96 6.31 -1.24 2.81
C LEU A 96 5.85 -2.54 3.48
N SER A 97 6.41 -3.68 3.07
CA SER A 97 6.21 -4.96 3.76
C SER A 97 4.71 -5.35 3.84
N LEU A 98 4.12 -5.53 5.01
CA LEU A 98 2.67 -5.74 5.18
C LEU A 98 1.85 -4.56 4.63
N GLY A 99 2.38 -3.32 4.71
CA GLY A 99 1.76 -2.18 4.02
C GLY A 99 1.74 -2.34 2.49
N GLY A 100 2.77 -2.97 1.90
CA GLY A 100 2.79 -3.33 0.49
C GLY A 100 1.76 -4.42 0.12
N ASN A 101 1.62 -5.44 0.97
CA ASN A 101 0.54 -6.43 0.87
C ASN A 101 -0.82 -5.74 0.91
N ALA A 102 -1.04 -4.86 1.89
CA ALA A 102 -2.31 -4.14 2.05
C ALA A 102 -2.60 -3.18 0.88
N ALA A 103 -1.58 -2.54 0.30
CA ALA A 103 -1.74 -1.73 -0.91
C ALA A 103 -2.24 -2.56 -2.10
N LEU A 104 -1.73 -3.79 -2.28
CA LEU A 104 -2.25 -4.75 -3.27
C LEU A 104 -3.70 -5.14 -2.96
N GLY A 105 -3.98 -5.49 -1.70
CA GLY A 105 -5.33 -5.83 -1.24
C GLY A 105 -6.33 -4.70 -1.49
N TYR A 106 -5.92 -3.46 -1.28
CA TYR A 106 -6.73 -2.29 -1.57
C TYR A 106 -6.97 -2.12 -3.07
N GLY A 107 -5.93 -2.24 -3.90
CA GLY A 107 -6.04 -2.17 -5.35
C GLY A 107 -6.90 -3.27 -5.97
N ALA A 108 -6.92 -4.46 -5.35
CA ALA A 108 -7.80 -5.57 -5.75
C ALA A 108 -9.29 -5.27 -5.52
N ARG A 109 -9.61 -4.35 -4.58
CA ARG A 109 -10.98 -4.05 -4.12
C ARG A 109 -11.47 -2.65 -4.52
N ARG A 110 -10.60 -1.77 -4.96
CA ARG A 110 -10.92 -0.38 -5.31
C ARG A 110 -10.41 -0.04 -6.71
N ASN A 111 -11.15 0.80 -7.43
CA ASN A 111 -10.95 0.97 -8.87
C ASN A 111 -10.39 2.33 -9.27
N ASN A 112 -10.60 3.36 -8.46
CA ASN A 112 -10.28 4.74 -8.82
C ASN A 112 -8.89 5.11 -8.30
N LEU A 113 -7.86 4.39 -8.76
CA LEU A 113 -6.48 4.61 -8.41
C LEU A 113 -5.64 5.00 -9.63
N THR A 114 -4.75 5.93 -9.45
CA THR A 114 -3.75 6.32 -10.45
C THR A 114 -2.61 5.30 -10.52
N GLY A 115 -2.32 4.60 -9.42
CA GLY A 115 -1.32 3.55 -9.37
C GLY A 115 -1.09 2.98 -7.98
N LEU A 116 -0.29 1.92 -7.92
CA LEU A 116 0.14 1.25 -6.69
C LEU A 116 1.67 1.24 -6.60
N ILE A 117 2.22 1.47 -5.39
CA ILE A 117 3.66 1.38 -5.11
C ILE A 117 3.89 0.32 -4.06
N ILE A 118 4.40 -0.83 -4.47
CA ILE A 118 4.63 -2.00 -3.63
C ILE A 118 6.12 -2.09 -3.32
N MET A 119 6.50 -1.83 -2.08
CA MET A 119 7.89 -1.79 -1.64
C MET A 119 8.20 -2.97 -0.73
N ALA A 120 9.15 -3.82 -1.14
CA ALA A 120 9.57 -4.99 -0.38
C ALA A 120 8.39 -5.70 0.31
N PRO A 121 7.37 -6.16 -0.45
CA PRO A 121 6.16 -6.73 0.16
C PRO A 121 6.51 -7.89 1.08
N GLY A 122 5.76 -8.03 2.15
CA GLY A 122 5.94 -9.06 3.17
C GLY A 122 4.60 -9.55 3.68
N HIS A 123 4.65 -10.47 4.66
CA HIS A 123 3.46 -11.12 5.20
C HIS A 123 2.73 -11.94 4.12
N PHE A 124 3.26 -13.13 3.86
CA PHE A 124 2.78 -14.05 2.82
C PHE A 124 2.09 -15.25 3.48
N PRO A 125 0.80 -15.14 3.89
CA PRO A 125 0.10 -16.22 4.62
C PRO A 125 0.02 -17.51 3.81
N GLU A 126 0.03 -17.42 2.49
CA GLU A 126 0.01 -18.54 1.54
C GLU A 126 1.35 -19.25 1.41
N SER A 127 2.47 -18.65 1.85
CA SER A 127 3.79 -19.25 1.64
C SER A 127 4.04 -20.45 2.58
N PRO A 128 4.76 -21.52 2.14
CA PRO A 128 4.94 -22.72 2.94
C PRO A 128 5.47 -22.46 4.35
N LYS A 129 6.53 -21.67 4.48
CA LYS A 129 7.14 -21.33 5.78
C LYS A 129 6.18 -20.57 6.70
N PHE A 130 5.38 -19.65 6.15
CA PHE A 130 4.41 -18.89 6.94
C PHE A 130 3.27 -19.80 7.41
N ARG A 131 2.75 -20.65 6.52
CA ARG A 131 1.71 -21.63 6.83
C ARG A 131 2.17 -22.58 7.94
N GLU A 132 3.37 -23.12 7.84
CA GLU A 132 3.95 -23.99 8.88
C GLU A 132 3.98 -23.30 10.25
N MET A 133 4.45 -22.07 10.29
CA MET A 133 4.54 -21.28 11.52
C MET A 133 3.18 -20.98 12.14
N SER A 134 2.17 -20.68 11.34
CA SER A 134 0.84 -20.26 11.80
C SER A 134 -0.19 -21.41 11.87
N ALA A 135 0.16 -22.63 11.46
CA ALA A 135 -0.79 -23.73 11.26
C ALA A 135 -1.67 -24.04 12.48
N ALA A 136 -1.06 -24.14 13.66
CA ALA A 136 -1.79 -24.47 14.90
C ALA A 136 -2.76 -23.33 15.29
N ASP A 137 -2.29 -22.08 15.21
CA ASP A 137 -3.10 -20.91 15.55
C ASP A 137 -4.23 -20.70 14.55
N VAL A 138 -3.98 -20.91 13.24
CA VAL A 138 -5.02 -20.83 12.19
C VAL A 138 -6.07 -21.92 12.39
N ALA A 139 -5.65 -23.16 12.67
CA ALA A 139 -6.59 -24.26 12.94
C ALA A 139 -7.47 -23.95 14.16
N LYS A 140 -6.88 -23.46 15.25
CA LYS A 140 -7.60 -23.07 16.46
C LYS A 140 -8.57 -21.91 16.20
N ALA A 141 -8.14 -20.91 15.45
CA ALA A 141 -8.99 -19.79 15.08
C ALA A 141 -10.18 -20.22 14.19
N LYS A 142 -9.97 -21.14 13.24
CA LYS A 142 -11.05 -21.71 12.41
C LYS A 142 -12.06 -22.49 13.26
N GLU A 143 -11.59 -23.29 14.24
CA GLU A 143 -12.46 -23.97 15.19
C GLU A 143 -13.33 -22.99 16.00
N LEU A 144 -12.72 -21.94 16.55
CA LEU A 144 -13.44 -20.92 17.31
C LEU A 144 -14.44 -20.16 16.43
N SER A 145 -14.06 -19.80 15.21
CA SER A 145 -14.96 -19.13 14.25
C SER A 145 -16.17 -20.02 13.90
N ALA A 146 -15.94 -21.31 13.65
CA ALA A 146 -17.02 -22.29 13.39
C ALA A 146 -17.98 -22.46 14.58
N ALA A 147 -17.51 -22.18 15.79
CA ALA A 147 -18.31 -22.18 17.02
C ALA A 147 -19.01 -20.84 17.30
N GLY A 148 -18.99 -19.87 16.36
CA GLY A 148 -19.60 -18.53 16.52
C GLY A 148 -18.84 -17.60 17.47
N ARG A 149 -17.54 -17.87 17.71
CA ARG A 149 -16.68 -17.14 18.63
C ARG A 149 -15.67 -16.22 17.92
N GLU A 150 -16.02 -15.74 16.76
CA GLU A 150 -15.15 -14.93 15.87
C GLU A 150 -14.76 -13.56 16.47
N ASN A 151 -15.53 -13.06 17.44
CA ASN A 151 -15.24 -11.79 18.12
C ASN A 151 -14.41 -11.96 19.41
N GLU A 152 -14.12 -13.19 19.82
CA GLU A 152 -13.32 -13.41 21.02
C GLU A 152 -11.86 -13.06 20.77
N PRO A 153 -11.15 -12.51 21.79
CA PRO A 153 -9.72 -12.27 21.70
C PRO A 153 -8.96 -13.59 21.71
N MET A 154 -7.91 -13.67 20.89
CA MET A 154 -7.01 -14.78 20.80
C MET A 154 -5.57 -14.29 20.90
N TYR A 155 -4.73 -15.00 21.67
CA TYR A 155 -3.29 -14.81 21.63
C TYR A 155 -2.68 -15.78 20.61
N PHE A 156 -1.83 -15.28 19.75
CA PHE A 156 -1.17 -16.08 18.72
C PHE A 156 0.28 -15.67 18.49
N ASN A 157 1.06 -16.61 17.94
CA ASN A 157 2.44 -16.35 17.58
C ASN A 157 2.51 -15.67 16.20
N ASP A 158 3.28 -14.61 16.12
CA ASP A 158 3.62 -13.94 14.88
C ASP A 158 5.14 -13.77 14.76
N THR A 159 5.61 -13.41 13.59
CA THR A 159 7.01 -13.14 13.33
C THR A 159 7.19 -11.83 12.57
N ASN A 160 8.20 -11.08 12.96
CA ASN A 160 8.65 -9.91 12.22
C ASN A 160 10.17 -9.94 12.09
N MET A 161 10.67 -9.91 10.85
CA MET A 161 12.11 -9.98 10.55
C MET A 161 12.82 -11.15 11.27
N GLY A 162 12.17 -12.31 11.32
CA GLY A 162 12.69 -13.51 11.95
C GLY A 162 12.61 -13.55 13.49
N LYS A 163 12.08 -12.51 14.14
CA LYS A 163 11.85 -12.49 15.59
C LYS A 163 10.42 -12.88 15.89
N LEU A 164 10.24 -13.89 16.72
CA LEU A 164 8.94 -14.32 17.23
C LEU A 164 8.44 -13.33 18.29
N PHE A 165 7.13 -13.10 18.28
CA PHE A 165 6.40 -12.35 19.30
C PHE A 165 4.97 -12.86 19.40
N THR A 166 4.29 -12.51 20.48
CA THR A 166 2.88 -12.83 20.69
C THR A 166 2.05 -11.57 20.45
N SER A 167 1.01 -11.70 19.66
CA SER A 167 0.00 -10.67 19.43
C SER A 167 -1.35 -11.10 20.00
N SER A 168 -2.21 -10.11 20.26
CA SER A 168 -3.60 -10.33 20.63
C SER A 168 -4.50 -9.72 19.57
N ALA A 169 -5.46 -10.49 19.07
CA ALA A 169 -6.47 -10.04 18.12
C ALA A 169 -7.77 -10.81 18.34
N THR A 170 -8.89 -10.33 17.79
CA THR A 170 -10.08 -11.18 17.66
C THR A 170 -9.80 -12.32 16.68
N VAL A 171 -10.49 -13.44 16.85
CA VAL A 171 -10.40 -14.60 15.94
C VAL A 171 -10.57 -14.19 14.48
N LYS A 172 -11.59 -13.37 14.18
CA LYS A 172 -11.84 -12.86 12.82
C LYS A 172 -10.70 -11.99 12.30
N ALA A 173 -10.16 -11.10 13.14
CA ALA A 173 -9.05 -10.24 12.74
C ALA A 173 -7.81 -11.09 12.46
N TYR A 174 -7.48 -12.05 13.33
CA TYR A 174 -6.38 -12.97 13.10
C TYR A 174 -6.52 -13.73 11.78
N LEU A 175 -7.65 -14.40 11.54
CA LEU A 175 -7.90 -15.15 10.30
C LEU A 175 -7.79 -14.27 9.06
N SER A 176 -8.24 -13.02 9.12
CA SER A 176 -8.20 -12.12 7.96
C SER A 176 -6.78 -11.80 7.48
N TYR A 177 -5.77 -11.90 8.35
CA TYR A 177 -4.37 -11.71 7.98
C TYR A 177 -3.62 -13.04 7.77
N PHE A 178 -3.95 -14.10 8.53
CA PHE A 178 -3.11 -15.28 8.65
C PHE A 178 -3.64 -16.52 7.93
N ASP A 179 -4.93 -16.54 7.54
CA ASP A 179 -5.47 -17.66 6.76
C ASP A 179 -4.79 -17.69 5.38
N PRO A 180 -4.15 -18.84 5.00
CA PRO A 180 -3.53 -19.00 3.68
C PRO A 180 -4.50 -18.93 2.50
N GLU A 181 -5.80 -18.95 2.77
CA GLU A 181 -6.89 -18.78 1.77
C GLU A 181 -7.65 -17.45 2.01
N GLY A 182 -7.14 -16.64 2.96
CA GLY A 182 -7.78 -15.40 3.39
C GLY A 182 -7.51 -14.19 2.49
N PRO A 183 -8.06 -13.04 2.86
CA PRO A 183 -8.01 -11.82 2.04
C PRO A 183 -6.62 -11.19 1.91
N ALA A 184 -5.64 -11.58 2.74
CA ALA A 184 -4.27 -11.07 2.70
C ALA A 184 -3.35 -11.83 1.73
N VAL A 185 -3.86 -12.80 0.96
CA VAL A 185 -3.08 -13.60 0.02
C VAL A 185 -2.56 -12.76 -1.14
N VAL A 186 -1.23 -12.62 -1.23
CA VAL A 186 -0.57 -11.67 -2.15
C VAL A 186 -0.79 -12.03 -3.62
N PRO A 187 -0.59 -13.27 -4.10
CA PRO A 187 -0.81 -13.61 -5.51
C PRO A 187 -2.27 -13.45 -5.96
N ALA A 188 -3.23 -13.73 -5.06
CA ALA A 188 -4.65 -13.57 -5.35
C ALA A 188 -5.03 -12.09 -5.49
N ASN A 189 -4.54 -11.24 -4.58
CA ASN A 189 -4.75 -9.80 -4.65
C ASN A 189 -4.12 -9.20 -5.91
N ALA A 190 -2.89 -9.62 -6.29
CA ALA A 190 -2.24 -9.16 -7.51
C ALA A 190 -3.07 -9.50 -8.76
N ALA A 191 -3.56 -10.73 -8.87
CA ALA A 191 -4.40 -11.18 -9.98
C ALA A 191 -5.75 -10.46 -10.09
N ALA A 192 -6.27 -9.94 -8.97
CA ALA A 192 -7.56 -9.25 -8.91
C ALA A 192 -7.48 -7.74 -9.21
N ILE A 193 -6.28 -7.18 -9.40
CA ILE A 193 -6.11 -5.76 -9.75
C ILE A 193 -6.63 -5.53 -11.16
N ARG A 194 -7.25 -4.37 -11.40
CA ARG A 194 -7.70 -4.01 -12.75
C ARG A 194 -6.53 -3.60 -13.65
N SER A 195 -6.59 -3.97 -14.93
CA SER A 195 -5.56 -3.63 -15.92
C SER A 195 -5.32 -2.12 -16.08
N SER A 196 -6.29 -1.28 -15.70
CA SER A 196 -6.15 0.18 -15.72
C SER A 196 -5.24 0.74 -14.61
N ILE A 197 -4.90 -0.06 -13.57
CA ILE A 197 -4.11 0.39 -12.43
C ILE A 197 -2.66 -0.09 -12.59
N PRO A 198 -1.71 0.79 -12.93
CA PRO A 198 -0.31 0.43 -13.02
C PRO A 198 0.30 0.17 -11.64
N ILE A 199 1.29 -0.73 -11.60
CA ILE A 199 1.97 -1.16 -10.39
C ILE A 199 3.47 -0.89 -10.51
N LEU A 200 4.01 -0.13 -9.57
CA LEU A 200 5.44 -0.07 -9.32
C LEU A 200 5.78 -1.05 -8.20
N TRP A 201 6.43 -2.16 -8.55
CA TRP A 201 6.82 -3.19 -7.60
C TRP A 201 8.34 -3.17 -7.39
N ILE A 202 8.77 -2.89 -6.18
CA ILE A 202 10.18 -2.70 -5.83
C ILE A 202 10.59 -3.76 -4.81
N VAL A 203 11.70 -4.43 -5.10
CA VAL A 203 12.27 -5.46 -4.21
C VAL A 203 13.72 -5.15 -3.89
N GLY A 204 14.13 -5.38 -2.66
CA GLY A 204 15.53 -5.30 -2.26
C GLY A 204 16.31 -6.57 -2.64
N THR A 205 17.45 -6.44 -3.32
CA THR A 205 18.27 -7.60 -3.69
C THR A 205 18.97 -8.28 -2.49
N LYS A 206 19.03 -7.57 -1.35
CA LYS A 206 19.55 -8.07 -0.08
C LYS A 206 18.44 -8.40 0.94
N ASP A 207 17.18 -8.33 0.51
CA ASP A 207 16.04 -8.65 1.36
C ASP A 207 15.77 -10.16 1.35
N PRO A 208 15.82 -10.85 2.50
CA PRO A 208 15.56 -12.29 2.58
C PRO A 208 14.10 -12.65 2.27
N LEU A 209 13.19 -11.69 2.26
CA LEU A 209 11.79 -11.89 1.90
C LEU A 209 11.51 -11.70 0.41
N THR A 210 12.49 -11.24 -0.36
CA THR A 210 12.34 -11.01 -1.81
C THR A 210 11.80 -12.24 -2.54
N ARG A 211 10.85 -12.00 -3.42
CA ARG A 211 10.27 -13.00 -4.32
C ARG A 211 10.48 -12.56 -5.77
N PRO A 212 10.66 -13.52 -6.71
CA PRO A 212 10.72 -13.20 -8.13
C PRO A 212 9.39 -12.62 -8.64
N SER A 213 9.40 -11.93 -9.77
CA SER A 213 8.18 -11.33 -10.35
C SER A 213 7.05 -12.34 -10.57
N GLY A 214 7.39 -13.56 -11.01
CA GLY A 214 6.43 -14.66 -11.22
C GLY A 214 5.68 -15.13 -9.97
N TYR A 215 6.14 -14.73 -8.78
CA TYR A 215 5.42 -15.06 -7.55
C TYR A 215 4.05 -14.37 -7.48
N ALA A 216 3.98 -13.08 -7.81
CA ALA A 216 2.76 -12.31 -7.74
C ALA A 216 2.68 -11.17 -8.77
N PHE A 217 3.75 -10.43 -9.05
CA PHE A 217 3.72 -9.29 -9.98
C PHE A 217 3.21 -9.71 -11.37
N ASP A 218 3.73 -10.81 -11.93
CA ASP A 218 3.35 -11.32 -13.25
C ASP A 218 1.93 -11.92 -13.28
N LYS A 219 1.25 -12.02 -12.13
CA LYS A 219 -0.15 -12.43 -12.05
C LYS A 219 -1.11 -11.25 -12.21
N ALA A 220 -0.63 -10.02 -11.99
CA ALA A 220 -1.43 -8.83 -12.25
C ALA A 220 -1.69 -8.68 -13.76
N PRO A 221 -2.86 -8.16 -14.15
CA PRO A 221 -3.14 -7.88 -15.55
C PRO A 221 -2.07 -6.97 -16.18
N PRO A 222 -1.67 -7.21 -17.44
CA PRO A 222 -0.66 -6.40 -18.12
C PRO A 222 -1.04 -4.91 -18.14
N ASN A 223 -0.04 -4.06 -17.84
CA ASN A 223 -0.16 -2.61 -17.95
C ASN A 223 1.20 -2.04 -18.38
N GLU A 224 1.22 -1.23 -19.43
CA GLU A 224 2.46 -0.70 -20.02
C GLU A 224 3.27 0.19 -19.05
N ARG A 225 2.62 0.75 -18.03
CA ARG A 225 3.25 1.59 -17.01
C ARG A 225 3.65 0.81 -15.75
N SER A 226 3.31 -0.48 -15.67
CA SER A 226 3.77 -1.33 -14.56
C SER A 226 5.25 -1.64 -14.69
N ARG A 227 5.96 -1.66 -13.54
CA ARG A 227 7.39 -1.94 -13.48
C ARG A 227 7.71 -2.84 -12.29
N PHE A 228 8.59 -3.81 -12.51
CA PHE A 228 9.23 -4.59 -11.44
C PHE A 228 10.70 -4.17 -11.35
N ILE A 229 11.11 -3.62 -10.21
CA ILE A 229 12.44 -3.00 -10.06
C ILE A 229 13.18 -3.61 -8.88
N PRO A 230 14.26 -4.37 -9.11
CA PRO A 230 15.19 -4.73 -8.04
C PRO A 230 16.11 -3.54 -7.71
N VAL A 231 16.30 -3.27 -6.40
CA VAL A 231 17.23 -2.25 -5.90
C VAL A 231 18.25 -2.87 -4.94
N ASN A 232 19.44 -2.30 -4.86
CA ASN A 232 20.50 -2.81 -3.97
C ASN A 232 20.24 -2.37 -2.52
N ALA A 233 19.23 -2.97 -1.88
CA ALA A 233 18.76 -2.62 -0.54
C ALA A 233 18.36 -3.87 0.25
N GLY A 234 18.38 -3.75 1.58
CA GLY A 234 17.68 -4.64 2.50
C GLY A 234 16.18 -4.33 2.57
N HIS A 235 15.45 -5.13 3.34
CA HIS A 235 14.00 -5.01 3.49
C HIS A 235 13.55 -3.59 3.88
N LEU A 236 14.14 -3.06 4.96
CA LEU A 236 13.72 -1.80 5.55
C LEU A 236 14.29 -0.56 4.84
N ASP A 237 15.36 -0.73 4.05
CA ASP A 237 16.04 0.37 3.35
C ASP A 237 15.43 0.63 1.96
N THR A 238 14.64 -0.32 1.46
CA THR A 238 14.03 -0.27 0.12
C THR A 238 13.31 1.04 -0.17
N PRO A 239 12.47 1.63 0.73
CA PRO A 239 11.79 2.89 0.44
C PRO A 239 12.75 4.06 0.19
N GLY A 240 13.79 4.18 1.00
CA GLY A 240 14.78 5.26 0.87
C GLY A 240 15.63 5.12 -0.38
N VAL A 241 16.14 3.91 -0.66
CA VAL A 241 16.97 3.62 -1.84
C VAL A 241 16.19 3.80 -3.14
N ALA A 242 14.90 3.50 -3.13
CA ALA A 242 14.04 3.59 -4.32
C ALA A 242 13.36 4.95 -4.52
N ALA A 243 13.59 5.93 -3.64
CA ALA A 243 12.85 7.19 -3.65
C ALA A 243 12.88 7.91 -5.02
N ASP A 244 14.03 7.97 -5.68
CA ASP A 244 14.15 8.62 -6.99
C ASP A 244 13.43 7.84 -8.11
N GLN A 245 13.43 6.49 -8.07
CA GLN A 245 12.66 5.68 -9.00
C GLN A 245 11.16 5.88 -8.80
N ILE A 246 10.71 5.97 -7.55
CA ILE A 246 9.32 6.23 -7.20
C ILE A 246 8.88 7.60 -7.74
N VAL A 247 9.66 8.66 -7.48
CA VAL A 247 9.36 10.00 -7.97
C VAL A 247 9.28 10.03 -9.50
N ARG A 248 10.26 9.44 -10.21
CA ARG A 248 10.24 9.36 -11.68
C ARG A 248 8.99 8.65 -12.18
N TRP A 249 8.66 7.48 -11.61
CA TRP A 249 7.48 6.73 -12.04
C TRP A 249 6.18 7.50 -11.82
N ILE A 250 6.03 8.24 -10.71
CA ILE A 250 4.85 9.08 -10.46
C ILE A 250 4.77 10.20 -11.51
N LYS A 251 5.89 10.84 -11.86
CA LYS A 251 5.95 11.87 -12.92
C LYS A 251 5.56 11.29 -14.28
N ASP A 252 6.03 10.07 -14.59
CA ASP A 252 5.64 9.37 -15.84
C ASP A 252 4.14 9.07 -15.90
N LEU A 253 3.48 8.82 -14.75
CA LEU A 253 2.02 8.66 -14.71
C LEU A 253 1.26 9.95 -14.96
N GLN A 254 1.85 11.12 -14.69
CA GLN A 254 1.25 12.43 -14.89
C GLN A 254 1.44 12.93 -16.35
N SER A 255 2.48 12.46 -17.04
CA SER A 255 2.72 12.75 -18.45
C SER A 255 1.66 12.05 -19.31
N LYS A 256 0.99 12.81 -20.18
CA LYS A 256 -0.04 12.31 -21.11
C LYS A 256 0.58 11.55 -22.27
#